data_02b6e155fbee25cc86b63ca1393bf33f
#
_entry.id   02b6e155fbee25cc86b63ca1393bf33f
#
_cell.length_a   1.000
_cell.length_b   1.000
_cell.length_c   1.000
_cell.angle_alpha   90.00
_cell.angle_beta   90.00
_cell.angle_gamma   90.00
#
_symmetry.space_group_name_H-M   'P 1'
#
loop_
_entity.id
_entity.type
_entity.pdbx_description
1 polymer ?
#
loop_
_entity_poly.entity_id
_entity_poly.type
_entity_poly.pdbx_seq_one_letter_code
_entity_poly.pdbx_strand_id
1 'polypeptide(L)'
;MRKVHLISVTEPLVLDLALALREKGYEVRVLDLINMEKSHCYNPFVYLKDDNDVQRLVTNLFKATTPKGSQSNDPFWDTAASMLLLALIFYLQYEAPEEEQNFPMVMEMLRAGEVREDDDQYQSPLDELFERLEMKNPEHIAVKYYKDYHS
;
A
#
# COMPACT_ATOMS: atom_id res chain seq x y z
N MET A 1 -18.04 13.59 14.42
CA MET A 1 -17.47 12.72 15.46
C MET A 1 -15.95 12.70 15.30
N ARG A 2 -15.21 12.94 16.37
CA ARG A 2 -13.75 12.87 16.33
C ARG A 2 -13.30 11.40 16.35
N LYS A 3 -12.40 11.04 15.45
CA LYS A 3 -11.84 9.68 15.34
C LYS A 3 -10.46 9.65 15.97
N VAL A 4 -10.18 8.63 16.75
CA VAL A 4 -8.87 8.37 17.37
C VAL A 4 -8.42 6.96 17.00
N HIS A 5 -7.19 6.84 16.54
CA HIS A 5 -6.56 5.56 16.27
C HIS A 5 -5.52 5.28 17.36
N LEU A 6 -5.66 4.16 18.03
CA LEU A 6 -4.72 3.68 19.04
C LEU A 6 -3.97 2.48 18.47
N ILE A 7 -2.64 2.56 18.47
CA ILE A 7 -1.76 1.45 18.09
C ILE A 7 -1.16 0.90 19.35
N SER A 8 -1.43 -0.37 19.66
CA SER A 8 -0.97 -1.01 20.87
C SER A 8 0.12 -2.05 20.62
N VAL A 9 1.11 -2.01 21.48
CA VAL A 9 2.12 -3.06 21.65
C VAL A 9 1.96 -3.79 22.99
N THR A 10 1.11 -3.26 23.93
CA THR A 10 0.84 -3.85 25.25
C THR A 10 -0.62 -3.62 25.67
N GLU A 11 -1.29 -4.69 26.05
CA GLU A 11 -2.75 -4.78 26.25
C GLU A 11 -3.40 -3.89 27.35
N PRO A 12 -2.85 -3.69 28.56
CA PRO A 12 -3.65 -3.12 29.64
C PRO A 12 -3.96 -1.63 29.50
N LEU A 13 -3.01 -0.83 29.05
CA LEU A 13 -3.12 0.64 28.95
C LEU A 13 -4.08 1.11 27.84
N VAL A 14 -4.20 0.31 26.79
CA VAL A 14 -5.01 0.67 25.61
C VAL A 14 -6.48 0.50 25.88
N LEU A 15 -6.87 -0.53 26.65
CA LEU A 15 -8.28 -0.77 26.99
C LEU A 15 -8.84 0.37 27.84
N ASP A 16 -8.10 0.79 28.87
CA ASP A 16 -8.50 1.88 29.75
C ASP A 16 -8.58 3.21 29.02
N LEU A 17 -7.61 3.51 28.16
CA LEU A 17 -7.62 4.71 27.34
C LEU A 17 -8.76 4.69 26.32
N ALA A 18 -9.01 3.56 25.67
CA ALA A 18 -10.10 3.39 24.71
C ALA A 18 -11.46 3.61 25.36
N LEU A 19 -11.68 3.07 26.55
CA LEU A 19 -12.92 3.28 27.32
C LEU A 19 -13.10 4.75 27.69
N ALA A 20 -12.07 5.40 28.22
CA ALA A 20 -12.10 6.82 28.59
C ALA A 20 -12.38 7.74 27.40
N LEU A 21 -11.83 7.43 26.22
CA LEU A 21 -12.10 8.20 25.00
C LEU A 21 -13.51 7.96 24.46
N ARG A 22 -14.02 6.73 24.53
CA ARG A 22 -15.41 6.42 24.12
C ARG A 22 -16.43 7.14 25.01
N GLU A 23 -16.20 7.21 26.31
CA GLU A 23 -17.04 7.95 27.26
C GLU A 23 -17.09 9.46 26.94
N LYS A 24 -16.02 9.99 26.34
CA LYS A 24 -15.95 11.39 25.86
C LYS A 24 -16.51 11.60 24.44
N GLY A 25 -17.14 10.57 23.86
CA GLY A 25 -17.78 10.65 22.54
C GLY A 25 -16.84 10.50 21.34
N TYR A 26 -15.63 9.95 21.54
CA TYR A 26 -14.73 9.64 20.43
C TYR A 26 -15.04 8.27 19.81
N GLU A 27 -14.95 8.17 18.50
CA GLU A 27 -14.88 6.88 17.79
C GLU A 27 -13.46 6.34 17.94
N VAL A 28 -13.29 5.27 18.71
CA VAL A 28 -11.98 4.67 18.98
C VAL A 28 -11.80 3.43 18.11
N ARG A 29 -10.73 3.40 17.34
CA ARG A 29 -10.28 2.23 16.60
C ARG A 29 -8.95 1.77 17.17
N VAL A 30 -8.87 0.51 17.53
CA VAL A 30 -7.67 -0.10 18.11
C VAL A 30 -7.01 -0.99 17.05
N LEU A 31 -5.74 -0.73 16.77
CA LEU A 31 -4.88 -1.63 16.03
C LEU A 31 -4.03 -2.42 17.03
N ASP A 32 -4.38 -3.68 17.24
CA ASP A 32 -3.66 -4.57 18.13
C ASP A 32 -2.66 -5.41 17.30
N LEU A 33 -1.37 -5.14 17.49
CA LEU A 33 -0.30 -5.83 16.76
C LEU A 33 0.09 -7.17 17.39
N ILE A 34 -0.41 -7.46 18.59
CA ILE A 34 -0.15 -8.71 19.31
C ILE A 34 -1.30 -9.69 19.07
N ASN A 35 -2.54 -9.23 19.26
CA ASN A 35 -3.76 -10.02 19.07
C ASN A 35 -4.53 -9.49 17.86
N MET A 36 -4.08 -9.82 16.69
CA MET A 36 -4.68 -9.31 15.44
C MET A 36 -6.16 -9.67 15.27
N GLU A 37 -6.63 -10.75 15.91
CA GLU A 37 -8.03 -11.14 15.92
C GLU A 37 -8.93 -10.13 16.64
N LYS A 38 -8.38 -9.39 17.60
CA LYS A 38 -9.06 -8.33 18.35
C LYS A 38 -8.84 -6.94 17.76
N SER A 39 -8.06 -6.85 16.68
CA SER A 39 -7.73 -5.59 16.03
C SER A 39 -8.86 -5.14 15.10
N HIS A 40 -9.08 -3.83 15.04
CA HIS A 40 -9.91 -3.26 13.98
C HIS A 40 -9.15 -3.35 12.65
N CYS A 41 -9.89 -3.57 11.57
CA CYS A 41 -9.30 -3.52 10.23
C CYS A 41 -8.78 -2.11 9.95
N TYR A 42 -7.54 -2.02 9.49
CA TYR A 42 -6.90 -0.79 9.07
C TYR A 42 -6.58 -0.85 7.58
N ASN A 43 -7.22 0.04 6.82
CA ASN A 43 -6.91 0.21 5.41
C ASN A 43 -6.27 1.59 5.20
N PRO A 44 -4.97 1.68 4.91
CA PRO A 44 -4.29 2.95 4.72
C PRO A 44 -4.79 3.73 3.49
N PHE A 45 -5.36 3.09 2.49
CA PHE A 45 -5.92 3.75 1.30
C PHE A 45 -7.00 4.78 1.64
N VAL A 46 -7.77 4.55 2.69
CA VAL A 46 -8.83 5.48 3.16
C VAL A 46 -8.26 6.87 3.52
N TYR A 47 -6.97 6.95 3.83
CA TYR A 47 -6.31 8.18 4.26
C TYR A 47 -5.52 8.87 3.15
N LEU A 48 -5.43 8.26 1.97
CA LEU A 48 -4.75 8.85 0.81
C LEU A 48 -5.66 9.90 0.19
N LYS A 49 -5.22 11.15 0.21
CA LYS A 49 -5.97 12.30 -0.31
C LYS A 49 -5.39 12.83 -1.61
N ASP A 50 -4.07 12.71 -1.76
CA ASP A 50 -3.33 13.21 -2.91
C ASP A 50 -2.13 12.29 -3.26
N ASP A 51 -1.44 12.63 -4.35
CA ASP A 51 -0.28 11.88 -4.83
C ASP A 51 0.89 11.87 -3.83
N ASN A 52 1.02 12.93 -3.04
CA ASN A 52 2.06 13.01 -2.01
C ASN A 52 1.82 12.00 -0.89
N ASP A 53 0.56 11.77 -0.52
CA ASP A 53 0.20 10.78 0.50
C ASP A 53 0.54 9.37 0.03
N VAL A 54 0.35 9.06 -1.26
CA VAL A 54 0.77 7.78 -1.86
C VAL A 54 2.29 7.61 -1.78
N GLN A 55 3.05 8.63 -2.16
CA GLN A 55 4.51 8.61 -2.08
C GLN A 55 5.01 8.45 -0.64
N ARG A 56 4.38 9.13 0.32
CA ARG A 56 4.69 8.99 1.75
C ARG A 56 4.40 7.58 2.26
N LEU A 57 3.28 6.98 1.85
CA LEU A 57 2.91 5.63 2.22
C LEU A 57 3.99 4.63 1.76
N VAL A 58 4.39 4.69 0.50
CA VAL A 58 5.43 3.81 -0.07
C VAL A 58 6.78 4.04 0.62
N THR A 59 7.19 5.29 0.79
CA THR A 59 8.45 5.62 1.48
C THR A 59 8.47 5.08 2.92
N ASN A 60 7.37 5.24 3.65
CA ASN A 60 7.28 4.76 5.02
C ASN A 60 7.26 3.23 5.10
N LEU A 61 6.63 2.57 4.13
CA LEU A 61 6.62 1.11 4.05
C LEU A 61 8.03 0.57 3.84
N PHE A 62 8.81 1.13 2.91
CA PHE A 62 10.21 0.74 2.70
C PHE A 62 11.08 1.00 3.93
N LYS A 63 10.94 2.18 4.57
CA LYS A 63 11.68 2.48 5.80
C LYS A 63 11.34 1.53 6.95
N ALA A 64 10.08 1.11 7.07
CA ALA A 64 9.63 0.21 8.13
C ALA A 64 10.10 -1.23 7.91
N THR A 65 10.26 -1.65 6.66
CA THR A 65 10.66 -3.01 6.30
C THR A 65 12.17 -3.20 6.14
N THR A 66 12.92 -2.10 6.02
CA THR A 66 14.40 -2.14 5.95
C THR A 66 14.98 -2.27 7.36
N PRO A 67 15.71 -3.36 7.69
CA PRO A 67 16.32 -3.52 9.00
C PRO A 67 17.31 -2.39 9.31
N LYS A 68 17.31 -1.89 10.55
CA LYS A 68 18.27 -0.88 11.01
C LYS A 68 19.70 -1.44 10.88
N GLY A 69 20.53 -0.79 10.07
CA GLY A 69 21.92 -1.17 9.86
C GLY A 69 22.17 -2.05 8.63
N SER A 70 21.14 -2.53 7.92
CA SER A 70 21.31 -3.09 6.60
C SER A 70 21.31 -1.94 5.59
N GLN A 71 22.47 -1.63 5.02
CA GLN A 71 22.47 -0.96 3.74
C GLN A 71 21.95 -1.98 2.72
N SER A 72 20.88 -1.65 1.99
CA SER A 72 20.52 -2.41 0.81
C SER A 72 21.78 -2.54 -0.05
N ASN A 73 22.18 -3.77 -0.34
CA ASN A 73 23.39 -4.00 -1.14
C ASN A 73 23.26 -3.51 -2.58
N ASP A 74 22.02 -3.13 -2.97
CA ASP A 74 21.75 -2.63 -4.31
C ASP A 74 20.57 -1.62 -4.29
N PRO A 75 20.87 -0.30 -4.27
CA PRO A 75 19.87 0.75 -4.34
C PRO A 75 18.97 0.68 -5.58
N PHE A 76 19.41 0.02 -6.63
CA PHE A 76 18.65 -0.14 -7.87
C PHE A 76 17.36 -0.95 -7.63
N TRP A 77 17.48 -2.09 -6.95
CA TRP A 77 16.33 -2.95 -6.68
C TRP A 77 15.29 -2.30 -5.77
N ASP A 78 15.76 -1.52 -4.77
CA ASP A 78 14.84 -0.78 -3.90
C ASP A 78 14.09 0.31 -4.68
N THR A 79 14.77 0.96 -5.62
CA THR A 79 14.17 1.98 -6.48
C THR A 79 13.15 1.36 -7.42
N ALA A 80 13.50 0.26 -8.11
CA ALA A 80 12.60 -0.45 -9.00
C ALA A 80 11.35 -0.97 -8.27
N ALA A 81 11.53 -1.60 -7.10
CA ALA A 81 10.43 -2.07 -6.27
C ALA A 81 9.51 -0.92 -5.81
N SER A 82 10.10 0.24 -5.48
CA SER A 82 9.32 1.44 -5.12
C SER A 82 8.50 1.95 -6.30
N MET A 83 9.06 1.98 -7.49
CA MET A 83 8.35 2.41 -8.72
C MET A 83 7.19 1.49 -9.04
N LEU A 84 7.39 0.16 -8.97
CA LEU A 84 6.32 -0.80 -9.17
C LEU A 84 5.21 -0.61 -8.14
N LEU A 85 5.55 -0.51 -6.86
CA LEU A 85 4.55 -0.34 -5.80
C LEU A 85 3.77 0.97 -5.95
N LEU A 86 4.44 2.07 -6.33
CA LEU A 86 3.79 3.34 -6.66
C LEU A 86 2.82 3.18 -7.83
N ALA A 87 3.23 2.51 -8.90
CA ALA A 87 2.37 2.26 -10.07
C ALA A 87 1.08 1.51 -9.67
N LEU A 88 1.19 0.44 -8.88
CA LEU A 88 0.06 -0.36 -8.42
C LEU A 88 -0.89 0.43 -7.51
N ILE A 89 -0.34 1.17 -6.54
CA ILE A 89 -1.17 1.96 -5.61
C ILE A 89 -1.86 3.10 -6.35
N PHE A 90 -1.19 3.80 -7.25
CA PHE A 90 -1.82 4.83 -8.07
C PHE A 90 -2.89 4.27 -9.00
N TYR A 91 -2.67 3.08 -9.56
CA TYR A 91 -3.70 2.41 -10.36
C TYR A 91 -4.96 2.16 -9.51
N LEU A 92 -4.81 1.55 -8.34
CA LEU A 92 -5.94 1.28 -7.44
C LEU A 92 -6.63 2.55 -6.96
N GLN A 93 -5.87 3.60 -6.64
CA GLN A 93 -6.41 4.86 -6.15
C GLN A 93 -7.29 5.58 -7.17
N TYR A 94 -6.92 5.53 -8.45
CA TYR A 94 -7.58 6.32 -9.49
C TYR A 94 -8.52 5.52 -10.41
N GLU A 95 -8.25 4.24 -10.61
CA GLU A 95 -8.97 3.42 -11.60
C GLU A 95 -9.82 2.30 -10.98
N ALA A 96 -9.50 1.86 -9.76
CA ALA A 96 -10.21 0.77 -9.10
C ALA A 96 -11.38 1.28 -8.23
N PRO A 97 -12.45 0.48 -8.07
CA PRO A 97 -13.49 0.79 -7.10
C PRO A 97 -12.97 0.75 -5.66
N GLU A 98 -13.65 1.45 -4.75
CA GLU A 98 -13.21 1.64 -3.37
C GLU A 98 -12.96 0.31 -2.63
N GLU A 99 -13.73 -0.73 -2.93
CA GLU A 99 -13.61 -2.06 -2.33
C GLU A 99 -12.28 -2.74 -2.67
N GLU A 100 -11.68 -2.38 -3.81
CA GLU A 100 -10.40 -2.94 -4.29
C GLU A 100 -9.20 -2.07 -3.87
N GLN A 101 -9.43 -0.89 -3.32
CA GLN A 101 -8.38 0.00 -2.85
C GLN A 101 -7.83 -0.46 -1.50
N ASN A 102 -7.00 -1.49 -1.51
CA ASN A 102 -6.40 -2.12 -0.33
C ASN A 102 -5.11 -2.89 -0.66
N PHE A 103 -4.33 -3.23 0.35
CA PHE A 103 -3.09 -4.00 0.17
C PHE A 103 -3.29 -5.44 -0.32
N PRO A 104 -4.32 -6.20 0.09
CA PRO A 104 -4.59 -7.49 -0.52
C PRO A 104 -4.69 -7.42 -2.04
N MET A 105 -5.33 -6.39 -2.60
CA MET A 105 -5.40 -6.20 -4.05
C MET A 105 -4.04 -5.85 -4.66
N VAL A 106 -3.20 -5.07 -3.99
CA VAL A 106 -1.81 -4.84 -4.42
C VAL A 106 -1.06 -6.16 -4.53
N MET A 107 -1.22 -7.06 -3.57
CA MET A 107 -0.58 -8.39 -3.61
C MET A 107 -1.10 -9.27 -4.75
N GLU A 108 -2.40 -9.20 -5.06
CA GLU A 108 -2.97 -9.89 -6.22
C GLU A 108 -2.39 -9.35 -7.54
N MET A 109 -2.26 -8.04 -7.66
CA MET A 109 -1.65 -7.42 -8.84
C MET A 109 -0.18 -7.83 -8.99
N LEU A 110 0.59 -7.88 -7.90
CA LEU A 110 1.98 -8.37 -7.91
C LEU A 110 2.06 -9.81 -8.40
N ARG A 111 1.17 -10.71 -7.95
CA ARG A 111 1.11 -12.10 -8.44
C ARG A 111 0.75 -12.16 -9.92
N ALA A 112 -0.14 -11.30 -10.38
CA ALA A 112 -0.50 -11.20 -11.79
C ALA A 112 0.65 -10.71 -12.69
N GLY A 113 1.65 -10.04 -12.10
CA GLY A 113 2.85 -9.55 -12.77
C GLY A 113 4.03 -10.53 -12.76
N GLU A 114 3.85 -11.76 -12.23
CA GLU A 114 4.93 -12.75 -12.24
C GLU A 114 5.38 -13.08 -13.67
N VAL A 115 6.68 -12.94 -13.91
CA VAL A 115 7.31 -13.22 -15.20
C VAL A 115 7.53 -14.72 -15.36
N ARG A 116 7.30 -15.23 -16.56
CA ARG A 116 7.71 -16.60 -16.92
C ARG A 116 9.08 -16.54 -17.58
N GLU A 117 10.08 -17.14 -16.94
CA GLU A 117 11.46 -17.15 -17.43
C GLU A 117 11.66 -17.96 -18.73
N ASP A 118 10.69 -18.79 -19.08
CA ASP A 118 10.72 -19.72 -20.22
C ASP A 118 10.07 -19.16 -21.50
N ASP A 119 9.54 -17.95 -21.47
CA ASP A 119 8.89 -17.31 -22.63
C ASP A 119 9.18 -15.81 -22.72
N ASP A 120 10.15 -15.43 -23.54
CA ASP A 120 10.55 -14.03 -23.75
C ASP A 120 9.43 -13.16 -24.37
N GLN A 121 8.35 -13.75 -24.87
CA GLN A 121 7.21 -13.03 -25.43
C GLN A 121 5.98 -13.04 -24.49
N TYR A 122 6.15 -13.62 -23.30
CA TYR A 122 5.05 -13.68 -22.32
C TYR A 122 4.72 -12.29 -21.81
N GLN A 123 3.50 -11.89 -22.04
CA GLN A 123 2.92 -10.67 -21.48
C GLN A 123 2.06 -11.06 -20.26
N SER A 124 2.40 -10.51 -19.10
CA SER A 124 1.64 -10.80 -17.90
C SER A 124 0.26 -10.11 -17.93
N PRO A 125 -0.73 -10.62 -17.19
CA PRO A 125 -2.01 -9.91 -17.03
C PRO A 125 -1.85 -8.49 -16.48
N LEU A 126 -0.80 -8.24 -15.72
CA LEU A 126 -0.47 -6.89 -15.21
C LEU A 126 -0.01 -5.98 -16.35
N ASP A 127 0.85 -6.47 -17.25
CA ASP A 127 1.29 -5.71 -18.42
C ASP A 127 0.10 -5.30 -19.30
N GLU A 128 -0.80 -6.25 -19.58
CA GLU A 128 -2.04 -5.97 -20.34
C GLU A 128 -2.92 -4.90 -19.67
N LEU A 129 -2.99 -4.91 -18.32
CA LEU A 129 -3.76 -3.94 -17.56
C LEU A 129 -3.19 -2.53 -17.74
N PHE A 130 -1.87 -2.38 -17.64
CA PHE A 130 -1.21 -1.09 -17.80
C PHE A 130 -1.20 -0.61 -19.25
N GLU A 131 -1.10 -1.50 -20.23
CA GLU A 131 -1.26 -1.15 -21.65
C GLU A 131 -2.65 -0.58 -21.95
N ARG A 132 -3.71 -1.19 -21.42
CA ARG A 132 -5.08 -0.68 -21.55
C ARG A 132 -5.23 0.70 -20.93
N LEU A 133 -4.61 0.91 -19.76
CA LEU A 133 -4.61 2.22 -19.11
C LEU A 133 -3.83 3.24 -19.94
N GLU A 134 -2.68 2.88 -20.50
CA GLU A 134 -1.88 3.74 -21.37
C GLU A 134 -2.66 4.16 -22.62
N MET A 135 -3.38 3.23 -23.27
CA MET A 135 -4.24 3.54 -24.40
C MET A 135 -5.34 4.54 -24.06
N LYS A 136 -5.88 4.44 -22.84
CA LYS A 136 -6.92 5.35 -22.34
C LYS A 136 -6.37 6.71 -21.94
N ASN A 137 -5.24 6.71 -21.24
CA ASN A 137 -4.57 7.91 -20.72
C ASN A 137 -3.05 7.73 -20.62
N PRO A 138 -2.28 8.09 -21.67
CA PRO A 138 -0.83 7.94 -21.69
C PRO A 138 -0.09 8.75 -20.61
N GLU A 139 -0.72 9.83 -20.12
CA GLU A 139 -0.15 10.71 -19.09
C GLU A 139 -0.53 10.30 -17.66
N HIS A 140 -1.22 9.17 -17.50
CA HIS A 140 -1.62 8.69 -16.18
C HIS A 140 -0.41 8.41 -15.30
N ILE A 141 -0.44 8.89 -14.05
CA ILE A 141 0.69 8.77 -13.12
C ILE A 141 1.12 7.31 -12.88
N ALA A 142 0.16 6.38 -12.81
CA ALA A 142 0.44 4.95 -12.65
C ALA A 142 1.20 4.39 -13.86
N VAL A 143 0.86 4.81 -15.09
CA VAL A 143 1.55 4.40 -16.32
C VAL A 143 3.00 4.91 -16.33
N LYS A 144 3.23 6.15 -15.90
CA LYS A 144 4.58 6.72 -15.80
C LYS A 144 5.47 5.88 -14.89
N TYR A 145 5.02 5.59 -13.68
CA TYR A 145 5.78 4.76 -12.72
C TYR A 145 5.98 3.32 -13.20
N TYR A 146 4.99 2.75 -13.91
CA TYR A 146 5.11 1.41 -14.47
C TYR A 146 6.17 1.34 -15.58
N LYS A 147 6.25 2.36 -16.44
CA LYS A 147 7.31 2.50 -17.46
C LYS A 147 8.68 2.70 -16.83
N ASP A 148 8.77 3.52 -15.79
CA ASP A 148 10.03 3.75 -15.08
C ASP A 148 10.53 2.46 -14.41
N TYR A 149 9.63 1.59 -13.96
CA TYR A 149 9.99 0.26 -13.45
C TYR A 149 10.61 -0.64 -14.52
N HIS A 150 10.17 -0.56 -15.77
CA HIS A 150 10.67 -1.36 -16.90
C HIS A 150 11.88 -0.74 -17.63
N SER A 151 12.29 0.49 -17.29
CA SER A 151 13.42 1.16 -17.91
C SER A 151 14.73 0.89 -17.16
#